data_97e2ef2e11fe6221505b7537a433d45a
#
_entry.id   97e2ef2e11fe6221505b7537a433d45a
#
_cell.length_a   1.000
_cell.length_b   1.000
_cell.length_c   1.000
_cell.angle_alpha   90.00
_cell.angle_beta   90.00
_cell.angle_gamma   90.00
#
_symmetry.space_group_name_H-M   'P 1'
#
loop_
_entity.id
_entity.type
_entity.pdbx_description
1 polymer ?
#
loop_
_entity_poly.entity_id
_entity_poly.type
_entity_poly.pdbx_seq_one_letter_code
_entity_poly.pdbx_strand_id
1 'polypeptide(L)'
;MRLFVTGASGFVGGHVVQRLVAGHEVSAMARSDQAAAEVQGFGAQAVRCALGAVTREHLAGVDAIVHCAARAEDWGTRAQFWSVNVDGTQQLLDAAREAGVRRFVHIGTEAAL
;
A
#
# COMPACT_ATOMS: atom_id res chain seq x y z
N MET A 1 -0.47 16.74 3.32
CA MET A 1 0.43 15.77 2.64
C MET A 1 -0.36 14.84 1.75
N ARG A 2 0.25 14.42 0.67
CA ARG A 2 -0.30 13.35 -0.17
C ARG A 2 0.37 12.04 0.21
N LEU A 3 -0.45 11.07 0.60
CA LEU A 3 0.01 9.79 1.09
C LEU A 3 -0.46 8.68 0.15
N PHE A 4 0.39 7.69 -0.05
CA PHE A 4 0.07 6.49 -0.79
C PHE A 4 0.16 5.30 0.17
N VAL A 5 -0.93 4.56 0.33
CA VAL A 5 -1.00 3.45 1.29
C VAL A 5 -1.11 2.13 0.54
N THR A 6 -0.28 1.17 0.89
CA THR A 6 -0.40 -0.21 0.41
C THR A 6 -1.00 -1.08 1.49
N GLY A 7 -1.63 -2.18 1.12
CA GLY A 7 -2.27 -3.08 2.08
C GLY A 7 -3.51 -2.49 2.73
N ALA A 8 -4.12 -1.49 2.10
CA ALA A 8 -5.23 -0.73 2.67
C ALA A 8 -6.50 -1.56 2.85
N SER A 9 -6.65 -2.64 2.09
CA SER A 9 -7.81 -3.54 2.24
C SER A 9 -7.66 -4.53 3.38
N GLY A 10 -6.47 -4.61 4.00
CA GLY A 10 -6.24 -5.43 5.18
C GLY A 10 -6.74 -4.75 6.45
N PHE A 11 -6.74 -5.50 7.56
CA PHE A 11 -7.23 -4.99 8.84
C PHE A 11 -6.44 -3.76 9.31
N VAL A 12 -5.11 -3.88 9.35
CA VAL A 12 -4.26 -2.78 9.82
C VAL A 12 -4.29 -1.62 8.82
N GLY A 13 -4.15 -1.93 7.52
CA GLY A 13 -4.14 -0.91 6.48
C GLY A 13 -5.44 -0.12 6.41
N GLY A 14 -6.57 -0.78 6.60
CA GLY A 14 -7.87 -0.11 6.63
C GLY A 14 -7.99 0.88 7.78
N HIS A 15 -7.53 0.51 8.96
CA HIS A 15 -7.52 1.43 10.11
C HIS A 15 -6.58 2.61 9.87
N VAL A 16 -5.42 2.35 9.28
CA VAL A 16 -4.46 3.41 8.95
C VAL A 16 -5.09 4.42 7.99
N VAL A 17 -5.72 3.93 6.92
CA VAL A 17 -6.38 4.81 5.95
C VAL A 17 -7.44 5.67 6.60
N GLN A 18 -8.31 5.06 7.42
CA GLN A 18 -9.38 5.80 8.09
C GLN A 18 -8.87 6.93 8.97
N ARG A 19 -7.71 6.73 9.59
CA ARG A 19 -7.08 7.77 10.41
C ARG A 19 -6.46 8.87 9.56
N LEU A 20 -5.82 8.49 8.48
CA LEU A 20 -5.06 9.44 7.65
C LEU A 20 -5.94 10.34 6.79
N VAL A 21 -7.09 9.85 6.35
CA VAL A 21 -7.98 10.66 5.48
C VAL A 21 -8.54 11.89 6.20
N ALA A 22 -8.51 11.90 7.53
CA ALA A 22 -9.00 13.04 8.30
C ALA A 22 -8.14 14.29 8.14
N GLY A 23 -6.86 14.16 7.81
CA GLY A 23 -5.95 15.29 7.71
C GLY A 23 -5.06 15.31 6.47
N HIS A 24 -5.20 14.34 5.58
CA HIS A 24 -4.32 14.19 4.42
C HIS A 24 -5.10 13.74 3.20
N GLU A 25 -4.53 13.96 2.02
CA GLU A 25 -5.01 13.35 0.80
C GLU A 25 -4.41 11.94 0.72
N VAL A 26 -5.25 10.93 0.68
CA VAL A 26 -4.81 9.53 0.70
C VAL A 26 -5.20 8.83 -0.58
N SER A 27 -4.21 8.25 -1.23
CA SER A 27 -4.40 7.29 -2.32
C SER A 27 -4.04 5.91 -1.78
N ALA A 28 -4.83 4.91 -2.13
CA ALA A 28 -4.63 3.57 -1.63
C ALA A 28 -4.54 2.58 -2.78
N MET A 29 -3.53 1.73 -2.72
CA MET A 29 -3.35 0.66 -3.70
C MET A 29 -4.47 -0.36 -3.55
N ALA A 30 -5.11 -0.70 -4.67
CA ALA A 30 -6.20 -1.66 -4.69
C ALA A 30 -6.00 -2.62 -5.86
N ARG A 31 -5.80 -3.89 -5.56
CA ARG A 31 -5.53 -4.90 -6.59
C ARG A 31 -6.79 -5.52 -7.21
N SER A 32 -7.97 -5.15 -6.73
CA SER A 32 -9.23 -5.66 -7.23
C SER A 32 -10.30 -4.58 -7.14
N ASP A 33 -11.42 -4.80 -7.83
CA ASP A 33 -12.55 -3.88 -7.76
C ASP A 33 -13.15 -3.84 -6.36
N GLN A 34 -13.18 -4.97 -5.68
CA GLN A 34 -13.66 -5.06 -4.30
C GLN A 34 -12.78 -4.25 -3.37
N ALA A 35 -11.46 -4.40 -3.48
CA ALA A 35 -10.52 -3.62 -2.68
C ALA A 35 -10.65 -2.12 -2.97
N ALA A 36 -10.83 -1.76 -4.24
CA ALA A 36 -11.02 -0.36 -4.62
C ALA A 36 -12.28 0.23 -3.97
N ALA A 37 -13.38 -0.52 -3.95
CA ALA A 37 -14.61 -0.08 -3.32
C ALA A 37 -14.41 0.11 -1.81
N GLU A 38 -13.68 -0.78 -1.16
CA GLU A 38 -13.41 -0.68 0.27
C GLU A 38 -12.62 0.59 0.61
N VAL A 39 -11.55 0.87 -0.11
CA VAL A 39 -10.72 2.05 0.19
C VAL A 39 -11.44 3.35 -0.13
N GLN A 40 -12.27 3.35 -1.16
CA GLN A 40 -13.12 4.50 -1.46
C GLN A 40 -14.13 4.73 -0.34
N GLY A 41 -14.66 3.67 0.24
CA GLY A 41 -15.54 3.75 1.39
C GLY A 41 -14.88 4.36 2.62
N PHE A 42 -13.57 4.26 2.74
CA PHE A 42 -12.82 4.90 3.82
C PHE A 42 -12.48 6.36 3.54
N GLY A 43 -12.77 6.85 2.34
CA GLY A 43 -12.46 8.22 1.96
C GLY A 43 -11.16 8.39 1.18
N ALA A 44 -10.50 7.30 0.79
CA ALA A 44 -9.28 7.34 0.01
C ALA A 44 -9.58 7.22 -1.48
N GLN A 45 -8.66 7.70 -2.30
CA GLN A 45 -8.71 7.50 -3.73
C GLN A 45 -8.09 6.14 -4.05
N ALA A 46 -8.80 5.32 -4.82
CA ALA A 46 -8.29 4.00 -5.19
C ALA A 46 -7.33 4.11 -6.38
N VAL A 47 -6.17 3.46 -6.27
CA VAL A 47 -5.22 3.33 -7.36
C VAL A 47 -5.14 1.85 -7.71
N ARG A 48 -5.61 1.50 -8.91
CA ARG A 48 -5.65 0.10 -9.36
C ARG A 48 -4.27 -0.37 -9.77
N CYS A 49 -3.59 -1.02 -8.84
CA CYS A 49 -2.30 -1.66 -9.08
C CYS A 49 -2.05 -2.71 -8.01
N ALA A 50 -1.08 -3.57 -8.27
CA ALA A 50 -0.69 -4.60 -7.32
C ALA A 50 0.74 -4.36 -6.86
N LEU A 51 1.08 -4.92 -5.71
CA LEU A 51 2.45 -4.89 -5.22
C LEU A 51 3.35 -5.60 -6.24
N GLY A 52 4.45 -4.97 -6.60
CA GLY A 52 5.32 -5.44 -7.68
C GLY A 52 5.05 -4.77 -9.02
N ALA A 53 3.96 -4.04 -9.15
CA ALA A 53 3.58 -3.37 -10.39
C ALA A 53 3.37 -1.86 -10.21
N VAL A 54 3.85 -1.31 -9.11
CA VAL A 54 3.74 0.13 -8.83
C VAL A 54 4.75 0.88 -9.68
N THR A 55 4.29 1.91 -10.38
CA THR A 55 5.16 2.74 -11.21
C THR A 55 5.30 4.12 -10.60
N ARG A 56 6.29 4.88 -11.09
CA ARG A 56 6.47 6.26 -10.65
C ARG A 56 5.26 7.13 -10.95
N GLU A 57 4.50 6.79 -11.99
CA GLU A 57 3.27 7.51 -12.33
C GLU A 57 2.20 7.34 -11.26
N HIS A 58 2.12 6.16 -10.65
CA HIS A 58 1.21 5.92 -9.52
C HIS A 58 1.57 6.78 -8.31
N LEU A 59 2.83 7.17 -8.20
CA LEU A 59 3.36 7.91 -7.06
C LEU A 59 3.59 9.38 -7.34
N ALA A 60 3.14 9.88 -8.49
CA ALA A 60 3.32 11.27 -8.85
C ALA A 60 2.67 12.19 -7.82
N GLY A 61 3.44 13.14 -7.28
CA GLY A 61 2.96 14.08 -6.27
C GLY A 61 2.81 13.52 -4.87
N VAL A 62 3.19 12.27 -4.64
CA VAL A 62 3.11 11.63 -3.31
C VAL A 62 4.27 12.12 -2.45
N ASP A 63 3.94 12.54 -1.23
CA ASP A 63 4.95 13.00 -0.26
C ASP A 63 5.51 11.84 0.57
N ALA A 64 4.67 10.87 0.90
CA ALA A 64 5.07 9.75 1.73
C ALA A 64 4.29 8.48 1.36
N ILE A 65 4.94 7.34 1.54
CA ILE A 65 4.32 6.03 1.35
C ILE A 65 4.17 5.39 2.72
N VAL A 66 3.00 4.82 2.98
CA VAL A 66 2.75 3.98 4.16
C VAL A 66 2.52 2.56 3.65
N HIS A 67 3.50 1.71 3.87
CA HIS A 67 3.48 0.34 3.38
C HIS A 67 3.04 -0.60 4.50
N CYS A 68 1.84 -1.15 4.37
CA CYS A 68 1.28 -2.09 5.33
C CYS A 68 1.46 -3.52 4.81
N ALA A 69 1.94 -4.41 5.67
CA ALA A 69 2.13 -5.80 5.28
C ALA A 69 0.78 -6.50 5.10
N ALA A 70 0.68 -7.30 4.04
CA ALA A 70 -0.50 -8.13 3.81
C ALA A 70 -0.45 -9.37 4.71
N ARG A 71 -1.59 -10.01 4.92
CA ARG A 71 -1.65 -11.28 5.63
C ARG A 71 -1.14 -12.40 4.74
N ALA A 72 -0.44 -13.37 5.34
CA ALA A 72 0.12 -14.49 4.61
C ALA A 72 -0.97 -15.33 3.91
N GLU A 73 -2.10 -15.54 4.55
CA GLU A 73 -3.18 -16.34 3.97
C GLU A 73 -3.80 -15.72 2.72
N ASP A 74 -3.60 -14.44 2.49
CA ASP A 74 -4.09 -13.76 1.29
C ASP A 74 -3.29 -14.16 0.05
N TRP A 75 -2.16 -14.81 0.23
CA TRP A 75 -1.20 -15.11 -0.82
C TRP A 75 -0.99 -16.60 -1.09
N GLY A 76 -1.81 -17.46 -0.49
CA GLY A 76 -1.68 -18.91 -0.63
C GLY A 76 -0.60 -19.48 0.28
N THR A 77 0.54 -19.91 -0.26
CA THR A 77 1.59 -20.46 0.57
C THR A 77 2.42 -19.37 1.23
N ARG A 78 3.05 -19.72 2.34
CA ARG A 78 3.93 -18.82 3.07
C ARG A 78 5.13 -18.40 2.22
N ALA A 79 5.67 -19.33 1.44
CA ALA A 79 6.78 -19.03 0.54
C ALA A 79 6.37 -18.03 -0.52
N GLN A 80 5.18 -18.19 -1.09
CA GLN A 80 4.65 -17.25 -2.08
C GLN A 80 4.45 -15.86 -1.46
N PHE A 81 3.91 -15.81 -0.25
CA PHE A 81 3.75 -14.53 0.46
C PHE A 81 5.08 -13.80 0.63
N TRP A 82 6.11 -14.50 1.11
CA TRP A 82 7.42 -13.89 1.33
C TRP A 82 8.04 -13.40 0.03
N SER A 83 7.99 -14.21 -1.03
CA SER A 83 8.54 -13.82 -2.32
C SER A 83 7.87 -12.56 -2.87
N VAL A 84 6.54 -12.54 -2.91
CA VAL A 84 5.80 -11.40 -3.43
C VAL A 84 6.04 -10.16 -2.56
N ASN A 85 6.04 -10.33 -1.24
CA ASN A 85 6.18 -9.20 -0.33
C ASN A 85 7.59 -8.59 -0.39
N VAL A 86 8.64 -9.40 -0.45
CA VAL A 86 10.02 -8.91 -0.53
C VAL A 86 10.28 -8.25 -1.88
N ASP A 87 9.98 -8.93 -2.97
CA ASP A 87 10.21 -8.40 -4.31
C ASP A 87 9.35 -7.17 -4.59
N GLY A 88 8.09 -7.21 -4.14
CA GLY A 88 7.17 -6.10 -4.31
C GLY A 88 7.58 -4.88 -3.49
N THR A 89 8.10 -5.08 -2.30
CA THR A 89 8.60 -3.98 -1.47
C THR A 89 9.81 -3.32 -2.11
N GLN A 90 10.73 -4.12 -2.65
CA GLN A 90 11.89 -3.57 -3.34
C GLN A 90 11.47 -2.76 -4.57
N GLN A 91 10.54 -3.29 -5.36
CA GLN A 91 10.02 -2.59 -6.52
C GLN A 91 9.34 -1.27 -6.12
N LEU A 92 8.58 -1.29 -5.02
CA LEU A 92 7.92 -0.10 -4.50
C LEU A 92 8.93 0.96 -4.06
N LEU A 93 10.01 0.55 -3.40
CA LEU A 93 11.07 1.46 -3.00
C LEU A 93 11.75 2.09 -4.21
N ASP A 94 11.99 1.30 -5.25
CA ASP A 94 12.61 1.80 -6.48
C ASP A 94 11.70 2.83 -7.17
N ALA A 95 10.41 2.53 -7.26
CA ALA A 95 9.43 3.45 -7.84
C ALA A 95 9.32 4.74 -7.02
N ALA A 96 9.38 4.62 -5.70
CA ALA A 96 9.34 5.77 -4.80
C ALA A 96 10.55 6.68 -5.01
N ARG A 97 11.72 6.09 -5.18
CA ARG A 97 12.94 6.84 -5.44
C ARG A 97 12.84 7.58 -6.76
N GLU A 98 12.35 6.92 -7.81
CA GLU A 98 12.17 7.55 -9.12
C GLU A 98 11.16 8.69 -9.09
N ALA A 99 10.11 8.55 -8.27
CA ALA A 99 9.06 9.57 -8.14
C ALA A 99 9.45 10.73 -7.21
N GLY A 100 10.56 10.61 -6.49
CA GLY A 100 11.01 11.62 -5.56
C GLY A 100 10.24 11.64 -4.24
N VAL A 101 9.66 10.51 -3.85
CA VAL A 101 8.97 10.38 -2.56
C VAL A 101 9.97 10.53 -1.43
N ARG A 102 9.68 11.40 -0.47
CA ARG A 102 10.63 11.74 0.59
C ARG A 102 10.61 10.81 1.78
N ARG A 103 9.47 10.21 2.08
CA ARG A 103 9.30 9.40 3.29
C ARG A 103 8.69 8.06 2.96
N PHE A 104 9.19 7.04 3.62
CA PHE A 104 8.68 5.68 3.48
C PHE A 104 8.52 5.10 4.88
N VAL A 105 7.28 4.75 5.24
CA VAL A 105 6.96 4.16 6.54
C VAL A 105 6.52 2.73 6.30
N HIS A 106 7.20 1.79 6.93
CA HIS A 106 6.84 0.37 6.84
C HIS A 106 6.16 -0.05 8.13
N ILE A 107 4.91 -0.49 8.01
CA ILE A 107 4.16 -1.02 9.14
C ILE A 107 4.08 -2.53 8.97
N GLY A 108 4.83 -3.23 9.82
CA GLY A 108 4.77 -4.68 9.89
C GLY A 108 3.95 -5.11 11.08
N THR A 109 3.45 -6.34 11.06
CA THR A 109 2.79 -6.95 12.20
C THR A 109 3.58 -8.18 12.61
N GLU A 110 3.61 -8.48 13.92
CA GLU A 110 4.26 -9.68 14.39
C GLU A 110 3.60 -10.94 13.84
N ALA A 111 2.33 -10.87 13.54
CA ALA A 111 1.62 -11.98 12.91
C ALA A 111 2.21 -12.37 11.56
N ALA A 112 2.97 -11.48 10.93
CA ALA A 112 3.66 -11.77 9.67
C ALA A 112 4.95 -12.57 9.88
N LEU A 113 5.41 -12.67 11.09
CA LEU A 113 6.59 -13.46 11.43
C LEU A 113 6.20 -14.92 11.69
#